data_2923a060fd7763cbb9b63bf9c0dfdaeb
#
_entry.id   2923a060fd7763cbb9b63bf9c0dfdaeb
#
_cell.length_a   1.000
_cell.length_b   1.000
_cell.length_c   1.000
_cell.angle_alpha   90.00
_cell.angle_beta   90.00
_cell.angle_gamma   90.00
#
_symmetry.space_group_name_H-M   'P 1'
#
loop_
_entity.id
_entity.type
_entity.pdbx_description
1 polymer ?
#
loop_
_entity_poly.entity_id
_entity_poly.type
_entity_poly.pdbx_seq_one_letter_code
_entity_poly.pdbx_strand_id
1 'polypeptide(L)'
;MNQALQKDQRARRAQLANIRQKLLAPADAIVGYHELLREEAAKAGHVDFTEDLERIGASAQALHELVDRQLGEEATRNLIEGGDAEAAQKSLRHDFRNPLNAIKGYGEMLLEDLDELGDRSLTPDLAKLLGEVNRLLAQLDDIVDFSLLGDGSGSSGSPKRTSAMISNLLEDIRPVSAVPATAAETGRILVVDDIEANRDLLSRRLGREGHDVAVAAGGVDALAMLRREDFDLVLLDLMMPDMNGFEVLARMKGDDRLRDVPAIMISALTEIDSVVRCIEAGAEDYLTKPFDPVLLRARINACLEKKQWRDREHYYLDQLEAEKAKNEKLLLSILPRHVVERLNEGESIIADRFDEVSVLISDLVGFTEFSSSTPPSDLVEYLNSLFSHFDLLASELGVEKVKTIGDSYMVVAGMPQPRADHAEAAARMALGMIKVLEKVNAEIGQTFQARIGIHSGPVVAGIIGTHRFVYDVWGDTVNVASRLEGGSLANRIQISEITAGLLGAGFDSEARGEIEVKGKGRMSTFFLNSGS
;
A
#
# COMPACT_ATOMS: atom_id res chain seq x y z
N MET A 1 -4.27 45.89 -54.62
CA MET A 1 -4.47 44.68 -53.82
C MET A 1 -3.64 43.47 -54.31
N ASN A 2 -3.61 43.18 -55.62
CA ASN A 2 -2.84 42.03 -56.16
C ASN A 2 -1.31 42.15 -56.01
N GLN A 3 -0.69 43.32 -56.10
CA GLN A 3 0.77 43.49 -56.00
C GLN A 3 1.30 43.32 -54.55
N ALA A 4 0.53 43.68 -53.53
CA ALA A 4 0.89 43.51 -52.13
C ALA A 4 0.82 42.03 -51.72
N LEU A 5 -0.21 41.32 -52.15
CA LEU A 5 -0.35 39.85 -51.93
C LEU A 5 0.78 39.05 -52.60
N GLN A 6 1.16 39.43 -53.84
CA GLN A 6 2.28 38.77 -54.55
C GLN A 6 3.64 39.03 -53.88
N LYS A 7 3.81 40.23 -53.31
CA LYS A 7 5.05 40.56 -52.59
C LYS A 7 5.16 39.80 -51.27
N ASP A 8 4.04 39.65 -50.56
CA ASP A 8 3.96 38.88 -49.30
C ASP A 8 4.20 37.39 -49.54
N GLN A 9 3.59 36.79 -50.57
CA GLN A 9 3.82 35.40 -50.96
C GLN A 9 5.26 35.13 -51.39
N ARG A 10 5.94 36.07 -52.07
CA ARG A 10 7.38 35.93 -52.39
C ARG A 10 8.26 36.00 -51.16
N ALA A 11 7.93 36.89 -50.20
CA ALA A 11 8.67 36.97 -48.96
C ALA A 11 8.54 35.68 -48.11
N ARG A 12 7.33 35.14 -47.99
CA ARG A 12 7.07 33.86 -47.30
C ARG A 12 7.78 32.67 -47.96
N ARG A 13 7.82 32.60 -49.32
CA ARG A 13 8.60 31.56 -50.05
C ARG A 13 10.07 31.66 -49.77
N ALA A 14 10.65 32.85 -49.79
CA ALA A 14 12.07 33.05 -49.52
C ALA A 14 12.41 32.68 -48.05
N GLN A 15 11.52 32.95 -47.12
CA GLN A 15 11.68 32.61 -45.71
C GLN A 15 11.64 31.08 -45.48
N LEU A 16 10.66 30.37 -46.05
CA LEU A 16 10.55 28.91 -45.99
C LEU A 16 11.73 28.20 -46.64
N ALA A 17 12.23 28.71 -47.79
CA ALA A 17 13.43 28.21 -48.47
C ALA A 17 14.69 28.36 -47.60
N ASN A 18 14.83 29.48 -46.88
CA ASN A 18 15.92 29.70 -45.92
C ASN A 18 15.83 28.77 -44.71
N ILE A 19 14.62 28.53 -44.20
CA ILE A 19 14.38 27.54 -43.11
C ILE A 19 14.75 26.14 -43.58
N ARG A 20 14.30 25.73 -44.78
CA ARG A 20 14.65 24.44 -45.38
C ARG A 20 16.16 24.26 -45.46
N GLN A 21 16.87 25.25 -46.00
CA GLN A 21 18.31 25.19 -46.12
C GLN A 21 19.04 25.09 -44.77
N LYS A 22 18.58 25.79 -43.76
CA LYS A 22 19.12 25.74 -42.40
C LYS A 22 18.92 24.40 -41.72
N LEU A 23 17.87 23.65 -42.07
CA LEU A 23 17.58 22.34 -41.50
C LEU A 23 18.23 21.21 -42.32
N LEU A 24 18.32 21.35 -43.66
CA LEU A 24 18.95 20.33 -44.54
C LEU A 24 20.44 20.20 -44.29
N ALA A 25 21.19 21.31 -44.22
CA ALA A 25 22.64 21.22 -44.10
C ALA A 25 23.13 20.45 -42.85
N PRO A 26 22.59 20.66 -41.62
CA PRO A 26 22.93 19.82 -40.49
C PRO A 26 22.39 18.39 -40.59
N ALA A 27 21.21 18.17 -41.22
CA ALA A 27 20.65 16.83 -41.42
C ALA A 27 21.54 16.00 -42.33
N ASP A 28 22.02 16.60 -43.45
CA ASP A 28 22.99 15.98 -44.37
C ASP A 28 24.32 15.67 -43.66
N ALA A 29 24.79 16.57 -42.78
CA ALA A 29 25.99 16.34 -42.01
C ALA A 29 25.84 15.16 -41.03
N ILE A 30 24.66 15.02 -40.38
CA ILE A 30 24.37 13.89 -39.48
C ILE A 30 24.40 12.57 -40.27
N VAL A 31 23.80 12.50 -41.45
CA VAL A 31 23.85 11.32 -42.34
C VAL A 31 25.30 11.01 -42.69
N GLY A 32 26.07 12.02 -43.10
CA GLY A 32 27.50 11.82 -43.48
C GLY A 32 28.37 11.33 -42.32
N TYR A 33 28.23 11.90 -41.13
CA TYR A 33 28.96 11.42 -39.95
C TYR A 33 28.53 10.01 -39.53
N HIS A 34 27.25 9.65 -39.67
CA HIS A 34 26.79 8.29 -39.42
C HIS A 34 27.47 7.27 -40.35
N GLU A 35 27.57 7.58 -41.66
CA GLU A 35 28.23 6.70 -42.61
C GLU A 35 29.73 6.49 -42.29
N LEU A 36 30.43 7.58 -41.92
CA LEU A 36 31.83 7.50 -41.47
C LEU A 36 31.98 6.67 -40.20
N LEU A 37 31.13 6.86 -39.20
CA LEU A 37 31.15 6.09 -37.96
C LEU A 37 30.91 4.61 -38.19
N ARG A 38 29.99 4.26 -39.10
CA ARG A 38 29.74 2.85 -39.49
C ARG A 38 30.94 2.20 -40.13
N GLU A 39 31.61 2.92 -41.04
CA GLU A 39 32.83 2.41 -41.69
C GLU A 39 34.01 2.24 -40.71
N GLU A 40 34.19 3.18 -39.81
CA GLU A 40 35.25 3.13 -38.81
C GLU A 40 34.98 2.05 -37.74
N ALA A 41 33.74 1.90 -37.26
CA ALA A 41 33.37 0.83 -36.36
C ALA A 41 33.59 -0.56 -36.94
N ALA A 42 33.27 -0.73 -38.25
CA ALA A 42 33.53 -1.98 -38.95
C ALA A 42 35.04 -2.27 -39.06
N LYS A 43 35.88 -1.24 -39.30
CA LYS A 43 37.34 -1.38 -39.36
C LYS A 43 37.96 -1.68 -37.99
N ALA A 44 37.40 -1.11 -36.92
CA ALA A 44 37.86 -1.33 -35.56
C ALA A 44 37.38 -2.67 -34.96
N GLY A 45 36.44 -3.35 -35.62
CA GLY A 45 35.91 -4.63 -35.17
C GLY A 45 34.84 -4.53 -34.08
N HIS A 46 34.25 -3.35 -33.88
CA HIS A 46 33.18 -3.09 -32.95
C HIS A 46 31.82 -3.61 -33.45
N VAL A 47 31.64 -4.92 -33.42
CA VAL A 47 30.41 -5.58 -33.90
C VAL A 47 29.22 -5.19 -33.02
N ASP A 48 29.46 -4.95 -31.71
CA ASP A 48 28.43 -4.60 -30.72
C ASP A 48 27.82 -3.21 -30.97
N PHE A 49 28.51 -2.32 -31.67
CA PHE A 49 27.99 -0.97 -31.99
C PHE A 49 27.17 -0.92 -33.27
N THR A 50 27.13 -2.02 -34.05
CA THR A 50 26.48 -2.06 -35.37
C THR A 50 24.99 -1.73 -35.26
N GLU A 51 24.31 -2.28 -34.27
CA GLU A 51 22.87 -2.08 -34.06
C GLU A 51 22.52 -0.62 -33.68
N ASP A 52 23.29 0.00 -32.79
CA ASP A 52 23.06 1.39 -32.39
C ASP A 52 23.40 2.38 -33.52
N LEU A 53 24.43 2.09 -34.32
CA LEU A 53 24.75 2.85 -35.53
C LEU A 53 23.66 2.69 -36.60
N GLU A 54 23.09 1.52 -36.79
CA GLU A 54 21.95 1.32 -37.72
C GLU A 54 20.74 2.12 -37.29
N ARG A 55 20.44 2.20 -36.00
CA ARG A 55 19.33 3.00 -35.42
C ARG A 55 19.58 4.50 -35.61
N ILE A 56 20.80 4.98 -35.39
CA ILE A 56 21.19 6.35 -35.70
C ILE A 56 20.97 6.63 -37.20
N GLY A 57 21.39 5.72 -38.08
CA GLY A 57 21.22 5.86 -39.53
C GLY A 57 19.77 5.93 -39.97
N ALA A 58 18.93 5.03 -39.44
CA ALA A 58 17.49 5.03 -39.73
C ALA A 58 16.82 6.34 -39.28
N SER A 59 17.18 6.86 -38.09
CA SER A 59 16.68 8.11 -37.58
C SER A 59 17.18 9.34 -38.36
N ALA A 60 18.43 9.32 -38.82
CA ALA A 60 19.02 10.35 -39.67
C ALA A 60 18.34 10.41 -41.05
N GLN A 61 18.07 9.24 -41.63
CA GLN A 61 17.32 9.15 -42.88
C GLN A 61 15.90 9.66 -42.75
N ALA A 62 15.19 9.26 -41.67
CA ALA A 62 13.84 9.74 -41.36
C ALA A 62 13.80 11.26 -41.18
N LEU A 63 14.82 11.84 -40.55
CA LEU A 63 14.96 13.28 -40.38
C LEU A 63 15.08 13.98 -41.76
N HIS A 64 15.94 13.46 -42.63
CA HIS A 64 16.14 14.01 -43.97
C HIS A 64 14.83 13.97 -44.79
N GLU A 65 14.12 12.83 -44.77
CA GLU A 65 12.84 12.68 -45.45
C GLU A 65 11.76 13.61 -44.91
N LEU A 66 11.77 13.87 -43.59
CA LEU A 66 10.86 14.81 -42.97
C LEU A 66 11.09 16.24 -43.45
N VAL A 67 12.34 16.69 -43.58
CA VAL A 67 12.65 18.01 -44.12
C VAL A 67 12.11 18.14 -45.55
N ASP A 68 12.31 17.14 -46.40
CA ASP A 68 11.81 17.17 -47.76
C ASP A 68 10.29 17.10 -47.87
N ARG A 69 9.64 16.29 -47.04
CA ARG A 69 8.17 16.13 -47.00
C ARG A 69 7.46 17.39 -46.52
N GLN A 70 7.94 18.01 -45.44
CA GLN A 70 7.23 19.11 -44.77
C GLN A 70 7.65 20.50 -45.27
N LEU A 71 8.84 20.65 -45.81
CA LEU A 71 9.39 21.89 -46.31
C LEU A 71 9.74 21.85 -47.78
N GLY A 72 9.35 20.78 -48.50
CA GLY A 72 9.48 20.66 -49.96
C GLY A 72 8.58 21.67 -50.70
N GLU A 73 8.76 21.75 -52.03
CA GLU A 73 8.04 22.75 -52.84
C GLU A 73 6.52 22.64 -52.78
N GLU A 74 5.99 21.41 -52.67
CA GLU A 74 4.54 21.16 -52.62
C GLU A 74 3.95 21.51 -51.23
N ALA A 75 4.60 21.13 -50.15
CA ALA A 75 4.21 21.49 -48.78
C ALA A 75 4.28 23.02 -48.55
N THR A 76 5.34 23.64 -49.07
CA THR A 76 5.53 25.10 -49.04
C THR A 76 4.38 25.83 -49.76
N ARG A 77 3.91 25.29 -50.91
CA ARG A 77 2.77 25.84 -51.65
C ARG A 77 1.49 25.76 -50.84
N ASN A 78 1.20 24.64 -50.21
CA ASN A 78 0.00 24.43 -49.39
C ASN A 78 -0.04 25.32 -48.14
N LEU A 79 1.12 25.53 -47.47
CA LEU A 79 1.25 26.45 -46.34
C LEU A 79 1.01 27.94 -46.71
N ILE A 80 1.34 28.32 -47.96
CA ILE A 80 1.14 29.70 -48.45
C ILE A 80 -0.30 29.92 -48.89
N GLU A 81 -1.01 28.89 -49.39
CA GLU A 81 -2.37 29.00 -49.97
C GLU A 81 -3.51 28.90 -48.95
N GLY A 82 -3.22 28.77 -47.63
CA GLY A 82 -4.25 28.88 -46.58
C GLY A 82 -4.33 27.72 -45.59
N GLY A 83 -3.25 26.98 -45.40
CA GLY A 83 -3.16 25.96 -44.35
C GLY A 83 -3.15 26.58 -42.94
N ASP A 84 -3.62 25.80 -41.97
CA ASP A 84 -3.53 26.15 -40.54
C ASP A 84 -2.05 26.14 -40.09
N ALA A 85 -1.46 27.33 -40.04
CA ALA A 85 -0.03 27.51 -39.77
C ALA A 85 0.35 27.13 -38.34
N GLU A 86 -0.56 27.26 -37.36
CA GLU A 86 -0.30 26.94 -35.96
C GLU A 86 -0.30 25.41 -35.72
N ALA A 87 -1.26 24.71 -36.33
CA ALA A 87 -1.27 23.25 -36.31
C ALA A 87 -0.06 22.63 -37.03
N ALA A 88 0.29 23.19 -38.20
CA ALA A 88 1.49 22.75 -38.94
C ALA A 88 2.78 23.00 -38.17
N GLN A 89 2.88 24.12 -37.45
CA GLN A 89 4.02 24.48 -36.62
C GLN A 89 4.19 23.52 -35.44
N LYS A 90 3.11 23.12 -34.78
CA LYS A 90 3.13 22.18 -33.65
C LYS A 90 3.54 20.76 -34.11
N SER A 91 3.00 20.33 -35.28
CA SER A 91 3.37 19.05 -35.88
C SER A 91 4.84 19.02 -36.30
N LEU A 92 5.34 20.08 -36.98
CA LEU A 92 6.74 20.22 -37.35
C LEU A 92 7.69 20.05 -36.17
N ARG A 93 7.44 20.76 -35.07
CA ARG A 93 8.29 20.70 -33.86
C ARG A 93 8.34 19.28 -33.29
N HIS A 94 7.22 18.62 -33.22
CA HIS A 94 7.11 17.26 -32.68
C HIS A 94 7.83 16.25 -33.60
N ASP A 95 7.53 16.28 -34.90
CA ASP A 95 8.01 15.30 -35.86
C ASP A 95 9.53 15.36 -36.05
N PHE A 96 10.12 16.57 -36.02
CA PHE A 96 11.58 16.74 -36.13
C PHE A 96 12.33 16.40 -34.83
N ARG A 97 11.72 16.66 -33.65
CA ARG A 97 12.38 16.33 -32.38
C ARG A 97 12.54 14.83 -32.16
N ASN A 98 11.60 14.02 -32.63
CA ASN A 98 11.65 12.59 -32.43
C ASN A 98 12.90 11.91 -33.01
N PRO A 99 13.22 12.01 -34.31
CA PRO A 99 14.43 11.42 -34.84
C PRO A 99 15.71 12.04 -34.27
N LEU A 100 15.72 13.35 -33.96
CA LEU A 100 16.86 14.01 -33.36
C LEU A 100 17.14 13.49 -31.94
N ASN A 101 16.12 13.26 -31.15
CA ASN A 101 16.26 12.69 -29.81
C ASN A 101 16.77 11.24 -29.86
N ALA A 102 16.30 10.44 -30.81
CA ALA A 102 16.80 9.09 -31.02
C ALA A 102 18.30 9.09 -31.38
N ILE A 103 18.71 9.93 -32.36
CA ILE A 103 20.12 10.06 -32.76
C ILE A 103 20.98 10.51 -31.57
N LYS A 104 20.51 11.50 -30.80
CA LYS A 104 21.19 11.99 -29.61
C LYS A 104 21.36 10.90 -28.58
N GLY A 105 20.27 10.21 -28.23
CA GLY A 105 20.28 9.16 -27.21
C GLY A 105 21.22 7.99 -27.54
N TYR A 106 21.13 7.44 -28.75
CA TYR A 106 22.02 6.37 -29.17
C TYR A 106 23.48 6.84 -29.30
N GLY A 107 23.71 8.08 -29.76
CA GLY A 107 25.03 8.66 -29.83
C GLY A 107 25.68 8.88 -28.46
N GLU A 108 24.91 9.32 -27.47
CA GLU A 108 25.40 9.47 -26.07
C GLU A 108 25.72 8.10 -25.46
N MET A 109 24.89 7.06 -25.72
CA MET A 109 25.18 5.70 -25.25
C MET A 109 26.47 5.15 -25.85
N LEU A 110 26.68 5.33 -27.15
CA LEU A 110 27.92 4.91 -27.81
C LEU A 110 29.15 5.64 -27.24
N LEU A 111 29.02 6.93 -26.84
CA LEU A 111 30.12 7.65 -26.20
C LEU A 111 30.45 7.07 -24.82
N GLU A 112 29.43 6.71 -24.04
CA GLU A 112 29.59 6.08 -22.73
C GLU A 112 30.28 4.70 -22.88
N ASP A 113 29.84 3.88 -23.86
CA ASP A 113 30.43 2.57 -24.12
C ASP A 113 31.89 2.66 -24.58
N LEU A 114 32.22 3.64 -25.43
CA LEU A 114 33.61 3.89 -25.89
C LEU A 114 34.51 4.32 -24.75
N ASP A 115 34.00 5.12 -23.83
CA ASP A 115 34.75 5.59 -22.63
C ASP A 115 35.03 4.43 -21.67
N GLU A 116 34.04 3.53 -21.46
CA GLU A 116 34.20 2.32 -20.65
C GLU A 116 35.22 1.34 -21.26
N LEU A 117 35.24 1.22 -22.58
CA LEU A 117 36.22 0.38 -23.32
C LEU A 117 37.62 1.02 -23.41
N GLY A 118 37.74 2.31 -23.06
CA GLY A 118 38.97 3.09 -23.20
C GLY A 118 39.35 3.35 -24.66
N ASP A 119 38.43 3.12 -25.63
CA ASP A 119 38.65 3.35 -27.06
C ASP A 119 38.17 4.75 -27.45
N ARG A 120 39.05 5.51 -28.05
CA ARG A 120 38.78 6.87 -28.51
C ARG A 120 38.72 7.00 -30.05
N SER A 121 38.73 5.90 -30.77
CA SER A 121 38.78 5.92 -32.26
C SER A 121 37.55 6.62 -32.87
N LEU A 122 36.35 6.32 -32.38
CA LEU A 122 35.09 6.86 -32.88
C LEU A 122 34.63 8.15 -32.15
N THR A 123 35.21 8.46 -31.02
CA THR A 123 34.81 9.61 -30.15
C THR A 123 34.77 10.95 -30.89
N PRO A 124 35.75 11.32 -31.75
CA PRO A 124 35.73 12.63 -32.41
C PRO A 124 34.57 12.82 -33.38
N ASP A 125 34.26 11.79 -34.19
CA ASP A 125 33.21 11.89 -35.20
C ASP A 125 31.80 11.73 -34.58
N LEU A 126 31.69 10.93 -33.53
CA LEU A 126 30.47 10.86 -32.72
C LEU A 126 30.17 12.19 -32.00
N ALA A 127 31.20 12.86 -31.47
CA ALA A 127 31.06 14.19 -30.89
C ALA A 127 30.60 15.25 -31.91
N LYS A 128 31.11 15.16 -33.17
CA LYS A 128 30.67 16.05 -34.27
C LYS A 128 29.21 15.79 -34.63
N LEU A 129 28.82 14.51 -34.77
CA LEU A 129 27.45 14.11 -35.04
C LEU A 129 26.51 14.68 -33.97
N LEU A 130 26.81 14.48 -32.69
CA LEU A 130 26.04 15.01 -31.59
C LEU A 130 26.01 16.55 -31.54
N GLY A 131 27.13 17.18 -31.95
CA GLY A 131 27.21 18.64 -32.11
C GLY A 131 26.21 19.16 -33.14
N GLU A 132 26.08 18.50 -34.32
CA GLU A 132 25.08 18.89 -35.34
C GLU A 132 23.65 18.60 -34.88
N VAL A 133 23.42 17.51 -34.17
CA VAL A 133 22.08 17.20 -33.56
C VAL A 133 21.68 18.29 -32.57
N ASN A 134 22.57 18.68 -31.65
CA ASN A 134 22.28 19.75 -30.69
C ASN A 134 22.06 21.10 -31.37
N ARG A 135 22.81 21.37 -32.45
CA ARG A 135 22.64 22.58 -33.27
C ARG A 135 21.27 22.60 -33.94
N LEU A 136 20.81 21.48 -34.51
CA LEU A 136 19.48 21.37 -35.09
C LEU A 136 18.37 21.54 -34.05
N LEU A 137 18.50 20.93 -32.87
CA LEU A 137 17.54 21.10 -31.77
C LEU A 137 17.42 22.57 -31.36
N ALA A 138 18.54 23.28 -31.21
CA ALA A 138 18.54 24.72 -30.90
C ALA A 138 17.92 25.57 -32.02
N GLN A 139 18.20 25.23 -33.28
CA GLN A 139 17.62 25.93 -34.43
C GLN A 139 16.11 25.69 -34.59
N LEU A 140 15.63 24.50 -34.26
CA LEU A 140 14.19 24.22 -34.27
C LEU A 140 13.43 25.09 -33.29
N ASP A 141 13.98 25.36 -32.12
CA ASP A 141 13.38 26.25 -31.14
C ASP A 141 13.39 27.70 -31.62
N ASP A 142 14.46 28.20 -32.21
CA ASP A 142 14.58 29.53 -32.77
C ASP A 142 13.71 29.75 -34.03
N ILE A 143 13.53 28.76 -34.90
CA ILE A 143 12.77 28.81 -36.16
C ILE A 143 11.27 28.80 -35.89
N VAL A 144 10.85 28.13 -34.87
CA VAL A 144 9.42 27.99 -34.53
C VAL A 144 8.92 29.19 -33.72
N ASP A 145 9.77 29.88 -32.99
CA ASP A 145 9.43 31.16 -32.35
C ASP A 145 9.36 32.35 -33.36
N PHE A 146 9.90 32.16 -34.55
CA PHE A 146 9.72 33.11 -35.64
C PHE A 146 8.36 32.86 -36.30
N SER A 147 7.34 33.57 -35.85
CA SER A 147 5.97 33.52 -36.38
C SER A 147 5.98 33.50 -37.91
N LEU A 148 5.51 32.42 -38.52
CA LEU A 148 5.19 32.30 -39.91
C LEU A 148 4.04 33.24 -40.36
N LEU A 149 3.51 34.02 -39.42
CA LEU A 149 2.40 34.95 -39.63
C LEU A 149 2.77 36.32 -39.08
N GLY A 150 3.09 37.20 -40.03
CA GLY A 150 3.31 38.60 -39.72
C GLY A 150 2.08 39.26 -39.15
N ASP A 151 2.26 40.02 -38.11
CA ASP A 151 1.73 41.37 -37.97
C ASP A 151 2.82 42.24 -37.39
N GLY A 152 3.19 43.25 -38.17
CA GLY A 152 4.23 44.20 -37.78
C GLY A 152 3.72 45.09 -36.65
N SER A 153 4.06 44.74 -35.43
CA SER A 153 4.16 45.69 -34.35
C SER A 153 5.25 45.25 -33.41
N GLY A 154 6.34 45.98 -33.43
CA GLY A 154 7.51 45.75 -32.61
C GLY A 154 7.19 45.80 -31.13
N SER A 155 7.66 44.81 -30.41
CA SER A 155 8.13 45.02 -29.05
C SER A 155 9.38 44.18 -28.82
N SER A 156 10.51 44.85 -28.85
CA SER A 156 11.79 44.40 -28.37
C SER A 156 11.71 44.10 -26.88
N GLY A 157 11.68 42.83 -26.51
CA GLY A 157 11.82 42.39 -25.15
C GLY A 157 12.60 41.10 -25.12
N SER A 158 13.92 41.21 -25.04
CA SER A 158 14.85 40.07 -24.98
C SER A 158 14.69 39.22 -23.71
N PRO A 159 14.44 37.93 -23.84
CA PRO A 159 14.60 37.01 -22.69
C PRO A 159 16.04 36.51 -22.53
N LYS A 160 17.02 37.06 -23.24
CA LYS A 160 18.43 36.65 -23.18
C LYS A 160 19.17 36.96 -21.89
N ARG A 161 18.61 37.72 -20.94
CA ARG A 161 19.30 38.06 -19.69
C ARG A 161 19.07 37.09 -18.53
N THR A 162 18.00 36.32 -18.54
CA THR A 162 17.67 35.43 -17.43
C THR A 162 18.38 34.07 -17.57
N SER A 163 18.54 33.57 -18.79
CA SER A 163 19.22 32.28 -19.05
C SER A 163 20.74 32.36 -18.78
N ALA A 164 21.39 33.46 -19.21
CA ALA A 164 22.82 33.67 -18.94
C ALA A 164 23.14 33.89 -17.44
N MET A 165 22.20 34.46 -16.69
CA MET A 165 22.36 34.68 -15.26
C MET A 165 22.18 33.39 -14.44
N ILE A 166 21.32 32.47 -14.92
CA ILE A 166 21.13 31.13 -14.32
C ILE A 166 22.31 30.21 -14.66
N SER A 167 22.83 30.25 -15.90
CA SER A 167 24.02 29.47 -16.27
C SER A 167 25.26 29.87 -15.45
N ASN A 168 25.49 31.16 -15.24
CA ASN A 168 26.61 31.63 -14.43
C ASN A 168 26.46 31.32 -12.93
N LEU A 169 25.23 31.17 -12.42
CA LEU A 169 24.97 30.73 -11.05
C LEU A 169 25.17 29.21 -10.87
N LEU A 170 25.01 28.43 -11.93
CA LEU A 170 25.21 26.98 -11.91
C LEU A 170 26.70 26.60 -12.06
N GLU A 171 27.53 27.44 -12.72
CA GLU A 171 28.99 27.22 -12.82
C GLU A 171 29.72 27.46 -11.48
N ASP A 172 29.18 28.28 -10.57
CA ASP A 172 29.74 28.51 -9.23
C ASP A 172 29.31 27.46 -8.18
N ILE A 173 28.39 26.57 -8.50
CA ILE A 173 28.08 25.43 -7.64
C ILE A 173 29.11 24.34 -7.91
N ARG A 174 30.20 24.35 -7.11
CA ARG A 174 31.10 23.20 -7.05
C ARG A 174 30.29 21.95 -6.85
N PRO A 175 30.54 20.86 -7.64
CA PRO A 175 29.88 19.59 -7.37
C PRO A 175 30.16 19.24 -5.91
N VAL A 176 29.13 19.19 -5.10
CA VAL A 176 29.19 18.59 -3.77
C VAL A 176 29.75 17.21 -4.02
N SER A 177 30.93 16.93 -3.45
CA SER A 177 31.61 15.64 -3.56
C SER A 177 30.57 14.54 -3.50
N ALA A 178 30.60 13.68 -4.50
CA ALA A 178 29.66 12.59 -4.67
C ALA A 178 29.40 11.94 -3.30
N VAL A 179 28.20 12.13 -2.79
CA VAL A 179 27.66 11.28 -1.74
C VAL A 179 27.83 9.87 -2.31
N PRO A 180 28.50 8.94 -1.61
CA PRO A 180 28.67 7.59 -2.14
C PRO A 180 27.30 7.12 -2.58
N ALA A 181 27.19 6.70 -3.84
CA ALA A 181 25.95 6.17 -4.41
C ALA A 181 25.48 5.07 -3.45
N THR A 182 24.50 5.38 -2.64
CA THR A 182 23.68 4.35 -2.00
C THR A 182 23.26 3.47 -3.16
N ALA A 183 23.45 2.16 -2.99
CA ALA A 183 23.18 1.17 -4.03
C ALA A 183 21.90 1.56 -4.78
N ALA A 184 22.02 1.78 -6.09
CA ALA A 184 20.91 2.25 -6.91
C ALA A 184 19.72 1.30 -6.65
N GLU A 185 18.62 1.85 -6.16
CA GLU A 185 17.45 1.04 -5.88
C GLU A 185 16.88 0.59 -7.20
N THR A 186 16.94 -0.71 -7.44
CA THR A 186 16.36 -1.32 -8.63
C THR A 186 14.86 -1.47 -8.45
N GLY A 187 14.09 -1.23 -9.51
CA GLY A 187 12.63 -1.37 -9.51
C GLY A 187 12.13 -1.86 -10.86
N ARG A 188 10.87 -2.27 -10.90
CA ARG A 188 10.20 -2.67 -12.13
C ARG A 188 9.49 -1.46 -12.73
N ILE A 189 9.93 -1.05 -13.91
CA ILE A 189 9.53 0.19 -14.58
C ILE A 189 8.75 -0.12 -15.87
N LEU A 190 7.56 0.48 -16.01
CA LEU A 190 6.82 0.44 -17.27
C LEU A 190 7.11 1.71 -18.08
N VAL A 191 7.64 1.53 -19.29
CA VAL A 191 7.88 2.61 -20.25
C VAL A 191 6.74 2.62 -21.27
N VAL A 192 6.03 3.74 -21.37
CA VAL A 192 4.89 3.93 -22.27
C VAL A 192 5.17 5.07 -23.23
N ASP A 193 5.37 4.77 -24.49
CA ASP A 193 5.63 5.75 -25.57
C ASP A 193 5.15 5.10 -26.87
N ASP A 194 4.54 5.84 -27.79
CA ASP A 194 4.05 5.30 -29.07
C ASP A 194 5.19 5.05 -30.08
N ILE A 195 6.33 5.73 -29.87
CA ILE A 195 7.50 5.64 -30.75
C ILE A 195 8.43 4.51 -30.28
N GLU A 196 8.62 3.51 -31.12
CA GLU A 196 9.46 2.34 -30.82
C GLU A 196 10.90 2.71 -30.41
N ALA A 197 11.52 3.66 -31.13
CA ALA A 197 12.87 4.11 -30.82
C ALA A 197 13.02 4.70 -29.42
N ASN A 198 12.01 5.44 -28.93
CA ASN A 198 12.01 5.98 -27.57
C ASN A 198 11.89 4.87 -26.51
N ARG A 199 11.00 3.90 -26.77
CA ARG A 199 10.83 2.74 -25.89
C ARG A 199 12.11 1.92 -25.77
N ASP A 200 12.75 1.66 -26.91
CA ASP A 200 13.99 0.90 -26.95
C ASP A 200 15.12 1.64 -26.21
N LEU A 201 15.32 2.91 -26.50
CA LEU A 201 16.33 3.74 -25.85
C LEU A 201 16.17 3.77 -24.32
N LEU A 202 14.95 4.05 -23.84
CA LEU A 202 14.66 4.09 -22.42
C LEU A 202 14.82 2.70 -21.77
N SER A 203 14.33 1.65 -22.43
CA SER A 203 14.44 0.28 -21.94
C SER A 203 15.89 -0.17 -21.78
N ARG A 204 16.74 0.07 -22.79
CA ARG A 204 18.17 -0.26 -22.74
C ARG A 204 18.89 0.53 -21.65
N ARG A 205 18.61 1.83 -21.56
CA ARG A 205 19.25 2.70 -20.57
C ARG A 205 18.92 2.27 -19.15
N LEU A 206 17.64 2.09 -18.85
CA LEU A 206 17.18 1.66 -17.53
C LEU A 206 17.62 0.23 -17.20
N GLY A 207 17.65 -0.65 -18.20
CA GLY A 207 18.19 -2.01 -18.05
C GLY A 207 19.68 -2.02 -17.67
N ARG A 208 20.51 -1.11 -18.22
CA ARG A 208 21.91 -0.92 -17.81
C ARG A 208 22.04 -0.41 -16.37
N GLU A 209 21.08 0.37 -15.90
CA GLU A 209 21.02 0.84 -14.50
C GLU A 209 20.51 -0.25 -13.53
N GLY A 210 20.15 -1.44 -14.05
CA GLY A 210 19.74 -2.62 -13.27
C GLY A 210 18.23 -2.72 -13.01
N HIS A 211 17.41 -1.88 -13.67
CA HIS A 211 15.95 -1.95 -13.56
C HIS A 211 15.36 -3.09 -14.41
N ASP A 212 14.26 -3.68 -13.96
CA ASP A 212 13.41 -4.56 -14.78
C ASP A 212 12.43 -3.69 -15.57
N VAL A 213 12.55 -3.71 -16.91
CA VAL A 213 11.82 -2.78 -17.76
C VAL A 213 10.84 -3.51 -18.66
N ALA A 214 9.57 -3.15 -18.54
CA ALA A 214 8.53 -3.53 -19.48
C ALA A 214 8.15 -2.32 -20.36
N VAL A 215 7.67 -2.59 -21.58
CA VAL A 215 7.32 -1.55 -22.55
C VAL A 215 5.90 -1.69 -23.05
N ALA A 216 5.20 -0.58 -23.26
CA ALA A 216 3.88 -0.54 -23.87
C ALA A 216 3.85 0.49 -25.00
N ALA A 217 3.20 0.15 -26.12
CA ALA A 217 3.14 1.00 -27.31
C ALA A 217 2.03 2.07 -27.25
N GLY A 218 1.25 2.12 -26.17
CA GLY A 218 0.17 3.09 -26.01
C GLY A 218 -0.59 2.93 -24.70
N GLY A 219 -1.52 3.84 -24.45
CA GLY A 219 -2.22 3.93 -23.18
C GLY A 219 -3.12 2.74 -22.84
N VAL A 220 -3.72 2.10 -23.84
CA VAL A 220 -4.59 0.92 -23.65
C VAL A 220 -3.76 -0.27 -23.17
N ASP A 221 -2.64 -0.52 -23.84
CA ASP A 221 -1.72 -1.62 -23.50
C ASP A 221 -1.11 -1.39 -22.12
N ALA A 222 -0.71 -0.16 -21.81
CA ALA A 222 -0.18 0.22 -20.51
C ALA A 222 -1.14 -0.11 -19.37
N LEU A 223 -2.42 0.29 -19.50
CA LEU A 223 -3.44 -0.02 -18.49
C LEU A 223 -3.74 -1.52 -18.38
N ALA A 224 -3.66 -2.26 -19.49
CA ALA A 224 -3.82 -3.72 -19.47
C ALA A 224 -2.66 -4.42 -18.72
N MET A 225 -1.43 -3.95 -18.90
CA MET A 225 -0.24 -4.44 -18.20
C MET A 225 -0.29 -4.11 -16.71
N LEU A 226 -0.58 -2.86 -16.35
CA LEU A 226 -0.70 -2.38 -14.97
C LEU A 226 -1.76 -3.15 -14.15
N ARG A 227 -2.81 -3.68 -14.79
CA ARG A 227 -3.80 -4.52 -14.12
C ARG A 227 -3.38 -5.98 -13.89
N ARG A 228 -2.38 -6.45 -14.64
CA ARG A 228 -1.93 -7.86 -14.60
C ARG A 228 -0.66 -8.03 -13.77
N GLU A 229 0.15 -7.01 -13.71
CA GLU A 229 1.50 -7.07 -13.17
C GLU A 229 1.75 -5.83 -12.31
N ASP A 230 2.55 -5.98 -11.26
CA ASP A 230 2.91 -4.87 -10.38
C ASP A 230 4.12 -4.13 -10.93
N PHE A 231 4.07 -2.81 -10.88
CA PHE A 231 5.14 -1.91 -11.31
C PHE A 231 5.47 -0.91 -10.20
N ASP A 232 6.76 -0.58 -10.09
CA ASP A 232 7.24 0.38 -9.10
C ASP A 232 7.20 1.82 -9.62
N LEU A 233 7.22 2.00 -10.95
CA LEU A 233 7.19 3.29 -11.61
C LEU A 233 6.65 3.17 -13.04
N VAL A 234 5.95 4.20 -13.50
CA VAL A 234 5.55 4.35 -14.90
C VAL A 234 6.21 5.59 -15.49
N LEU A 235 6.94 5.42 -16.60
CA LEU A 235 7.39 6.51 -17.46
C LEU A 235 6.37 6.64 -18.59
N LEU A 236 5.67 7.76 -18.68
CA LEU A 236 4.47 7.90 -19.49
C LEU A 236 4.59 9.08 -20.46
N ASP A 237 4.65 8.78 -21.75
CA ASP A 237 4.58 9.86 -22.75
C ASP A 237 3.19 10.54 -22.71
N LEU A 238 3.21 11.86 -22.78
CA LEU A 238 2.00 12.67 -22.80
C LEU A 238 1.26 12.57 -24.14
N MET A 239 1.99 12.54 -25.25
CA MET A 239 1.45 12.66 -26.60
C MET A 239 1.43 11.32 -27.31
N MET A 240 0.38 10.55 -27.11
CA MET A 240 0.17 9.27 -27.79
C MET A 240 -1.17 9.26 -28.54
N PRO A 241 -1.27 8.50 -29.67
CA PRO A 241 -2.55 8.33 -30.37
C PRO A 241 -3.56 7.52 -29.52
N ASP A 242 -4.83 7.63 -29.85
CA ASP A 242 -5.99 6.96 -29.26
C ASP A 242 -6.24 7.32 -27.78
N MET A 243 -5.25 7.13 -26.91
CA MET A 243 -5.31 7.46 -25.48
C MET A 243 -4.02 8.16 -25.07
N ASN A 244 -4.11 9.46 -24.79
CA ASN A 244 -2.95 10.24 -24.36
C ASN A 244 -2.53 9.93 -22.93
N GLY A 245 -1.30 10.32 -22.54
CA GLY A 245 -0.76 10.03 -21.21
C GLY A 245 -1.54 10.63 -20.06
N PHE A 246 -2.19 11.77 -20.27
CA PHE A 246 -3.04 12.38 -19.26
C PHE A 246 -4.28 11.54 -18.95
N GLU A 247 -4.90 10.93 -19.97
CA GLU A 247 -6.04 10.02 -19.78
C GLU A 247 -5.62 8.72 -19.09
N VAL A 248 -4.41 8.19 -19.39
CA VAL A 248 -3.85 7.04 -18.69
C VAL A 248 -3.65 7.37 -17.21
N LEU A 249 -3.01 8.50 -16.90
CA LEU A 249 -2.77 8.96 -15.54
C LEU A 249 -4.09 9.12 -14.76
N ALA A 250 -5.09 9.77 -15.36
CA ALA A 250 -6.39 9.95 -14.74
C ALA A 250 -7.07 8.61 -14.39
N ARG A 251 -6.95 7.60 -15.27
CA ARG A 251 -7.48 6.25 -15.02
C ARG A 251 -6.69 5.51 -13.95
N MET A 252 -5.36 5.66 -13.92
CA MET A 252 -4.53 5.11 -12.85
C MET A 252 -4.92 5.68 -11.48
N LYS A 253 -5.08 7.03 -11.40
CA LYS A 253 -5.43 7.71 -10.14
C LYS A 253 -6.88 7.46 -9.69
N GLY A 254 -7.76 7.06 -10.61
CA GLY A 254 -9.14 6.64 -10.32
C GLY A 254 -9.30 5.17 -9.93
N ASP A 255 -8.28 4.35 -10.05
CA ASP A 255 -8.30 2.91 -9.73
C ASP A 255 -7.57 2.67 -8.39
N ASP A 256 -8.28 2.08 -7.42
CA ASP A 256 -7.76 1.85 -6.06
C ASP A 256 -6.48 1.01 -6.03
N ARG A 257 -6.25 0.17 -7.04
CA ARG A 257 -5.06 -0.69 -7.13
C ARG A 257 -3.88 0.01 -7.79
N LEU A 258 -4.14 1.01 -8.63
CA LEU A 258 -3.11 1.67 -9.45
C LEU A 258 -2.76 3.08 -8.96
N ARG A 259 -3.59 3.69 -8.14
CA ARG A 259 -3.42 5.09 -7.71
C ARG A 259 -2.09 5.36 -6.99
N ASP A 260 -1.55 4.35 -6.30
CA ASP A 260 -0.31 4.47 -5.53
C ASP A 260 0.95 4.21 -6.38
N VAL A 261 0.79 3.75 -7.63
CA VAL A 261 1.90 3.61 -8.58
C VAL A 261 2.32 5.02 -9.04
N PRO A 262 3.57 5.42 -8.79
CA PRO A 262 4.07 6.72 -9.26
C PRO A 262 4.19 6.76 -10.78
N ALA A 263 3.87 7.90 -11.37
CA ALA A 263 4.03 8.14 -12.79
C ALA A 263 4.86 9.40 -13.03
N ILE A 264 5.90 9.28 -13.85
CA ILE A 264 6.67 10.40 -14.39
C ILE A 264 6.17 10.66 -15.79
N MET A 265 5.66 11.87 -16.03
CA MET A 265 5.22 12.27 -17.37
C MET A 265 6.42 12.70 -18.20
N ILE A 266 6.48 12.22 -19.44
CA ILE A 266 7.53 12.61 -20.39
C ILE A 266 6.87 13.35 -21.55
N SER A 267 7.39 14.51 -21.95
CA SER A 267 6.79 15.27 -23.06
C SER A 267 7.79 16.19 -23.76
N ALA A 268 7.53 16.46 -25.03
CA ALA A 268 8.24 17.49 -25.77
C ALA A 268 7.74 18.93 -25.47
N LEU A 269 6.63 19.08 -24.73
CA LEU A 269 6.07 20.37 -24.38
C LEU A 269 6.84 20.97 -23.18
N THR A 270 7.29 22.20 -23.34
CA THR A 270 8.01 22.97 -22.31
C THR A 270 7.12 24.02 -21.62
N GLU A 271 5.83 24.07 -21.96
CA GLU A 271 4.90 25.05 -21.42
C GLU A 271 4.59 24.74 -19.95
N ILE A 272 4.78 25.72 -19.09
CA ILE A 272 4.56 25.62 -17.63
C ILE A 272 3.14 25.13 -17.33
N ASP A 273 2.14 25.55 -18.09
CA ASP A 273 0.75 25.15 -17.90
C ASP A 273 0.53 23.63 -18.06
N SER A 274 1.26 23.01 -18.98
CA SER A 274 1.20 21.55 -19.18
C SER A 274 1.82 20.78 -18.01
N VAL A 275 2.93 21.26 -17.47
CA VAL A 275 3.58 20.71 -16.26
C VAL A 275 2.64 20.80 -15.07
N VAL A 276 2.05 21.98 -14.82
CA VAL A 276 1.12 22.19 -13.70
C VAL A 276 -0.07 21.23 -13.78
N ARG A 277 -0.68 21.10 -14.97
CA ARG A 277 -1.81 20.18 -15.16
C ARG A 277 -1.45 18.71 -14.89
N CYS A 278 -0.26 18.26 -15.28
CA CYS A 278 0.19 16.90 -15.01
C CYS A 278 0.35 16.65 -13.51
N ILE A 279 0.96 17.59 -12.79
CA ILE A 279 1.14 17.48 -11.33
C ILE A 279 -0.22 17.55 -10.59
N GLU A 280 -1.11 18.47 -10.98
CA GLU A 280 -2.47 18.55 -10.44
C GLU A 280 -3.29 17.28 -10.69
N ALA A 281 -3.05 16.58 -11.81
CA ALA A 281 -3.67 15.29 -12.11
C ALA A 281 -3.07 14.12 -11.33
N GLY A 282 -2.03 14.36 -10.52
CA GLY A 282 -1.41 13.35 -9.66
C GLY A 282 -0.18 12.67 -10.26
N ALA A 283 0.47 13.26 -11.27
CA ALA A 283 1.80 12.83 -11.69
C ALA A 283 2.79 13.07 -10.54
N GLU A 284 3.72 12.13 -10.34
CA GLU A 284 4.75 12.26 -9.33
C GLU A 284 5.80 13.28 -9.78
N ASP A 285 6.11 13.30 -11.08
CA ASP A 285 7.07 14.22 -11.68
C ASP A 285 6.84 14.40 -13.18
N TYR A 286 7.60 15.29 -13.80
CA TYR A 286 7.54 15.62 -15.21
C TYR A 286 8.95 15.80 -15.78
N LEU A 287 9.19 15.26 -16.99
CA LEU A 287 10.45 15.37 -17.72
C LEU A 287 10.20 15.86 -19.15
N THR A 288 11.00 16.81 -19.58
CA THR A 288 10.94 17.34 -20.97
C THR A 288 11.87 16.55 -21.90
N LYS A 289 11.37 16.21 -23.08
CA LYS A 289 12.22 15.65 -24.18
C LYS A 289 12.93 16.82 -24.90
N PRO A 290 14.24 16.71 -25.18
CA PRO A 290 15.17 15.67 -24.80
C PRO A 290 15.51 15.71 -23.30
N PHE A 291 15.53 14.59 -22.65
CA PHE A 291 15.85 14.54 -21.22
C PHE A 291 17.35 14.29 -21.00
N ASP A 292 17.89 14.97 -20.01
CA ASP A 292 19.24 14.73 -19.53
C ASP A 292 19.28 13.37 -18.79
N PRO A 293 20.23 12.48 -19.09
CA PRO A 293 20.38 11.18 -18.44
C PRO A 293 20.51 11.23 -16.93
N VAL A 294 21.28 12.20 -16.42
CA VAL A 294 21.51 12.37 -14.97
C VAL A 294 20.23 12.80 -14.28
N LEU A 295 19.48 13.71 -14.94
CA LEU A 295 18.18 14.18 -14.43
C LEU A 295 17.15 13.05 -14.44
N LEU A 296 17.07 12.25 -15.51
CA LEU A 296 16.17 11.09 -15.60
C LEU A 296 16.45 10.12 -14.45
N ARG A 297 17.70 9.73 -14.25
CA ARG A 297 18.12 8.83 -13.14
C ARG A 297 17.76 9.41 -11.78
N ALA A 298 18.04 10.67 -11.54
CA ALA A 298 17.73 11.32 -10.26
C ALA A 298 16.23 11.32 -9.95
N ARG A 299 15.39 11.57 -10.96
CA ARG A 299 13.92 11.57 -10.83
C ARG A 299 13.36 10.16 -10.57
N ILE A 300 13.87 9.17 -11.32
CA ILE A 300 13.48 7.77 -11.13
C ILE A 300 13.83 7.31 -9.72
N ASN A 301 15.07 7.53 -9.27
CA ASN A 301 15.50 7.14 -7.94
C ASN A 301 14.65 7.80 -6.83
N ALA A 302 14.36 9.09 -6.96
CA ALA A 302 13.51 9.79 -6.00
C ALA A 302 12.08 9.22 -5.93
N CYS A 303 11.50 8.86 -7.09
CA CYS A 303 10.17 8.25 -7.15
C CYS A 303 10.16 6.83 -6.58
N LEU A 304 11.17 6.02 -6.87
CA LEU A 304 11.31 4.66 -6.34
C LEU A 304 11.52 4.66 -4.82
N GLU A 305 12.42 5.53 -4.32
CA GLU A 305 12.64 5.70 -2.90
C GLU A 305 11.33 6.08 -2.18
N LYS A 306 10.60 7.07 -2.70
CA LYS A 306 9.32 7.50 -2.14
C LYS A 306 8.28 6.39 -2.13
N LYS A 307 8.21 5.58 -3.21
CA LYS A 307 7.32 4.42 -3.27
C LYS A 307 7.69 3.37 -2.22
N GLN A 308 8.96 3.03 -2.09
CA GLN A 308 9.43 2.05 -1.10
C GLN A 308 9.15 2.51 0.34
N TRP A 309 9.29 3.82 0.62
CA TRP A 309 8.90 4.37 1.91
C TRP A 309 7.42 4.19 2.21
N ARG A 310 6.54 4.47 1.22
CA ARG A 310 5.08 4.25 1.35
C ARG A 310 4.73 2.78 1.56
N ASP A 311 5.30 1.89 0.74
CA ASP A 311 5.05 0.45 0.83
C ASP A 311 5.49 -0.11 2.20
N ARG A 312 6.63 0.38 2.72
CA ARG A 312 7.15 0.01 4.03
C ARG A 312 6.26 0.54 5.16
N GLU A 313 5.76 1.77 5.04
CA GLU A 313 4.83 2.37 5.99
C GLU A 313 3.52 1.54 6.07
N HIS A 314 2.91 1.21 4.93
CA HIS A 314 1.72 0.35 4.87
C HIS A 314 1.98 -1.02 5.51
N TYR A 315 3.10 -1.64 5.18
CA TYR A 315 3.48 -2.93 5.76
C TYR A 315 3.59 -2.88 7.30
N TYR A 316 4.21 -1.82 7.85
CA TYR A 316 4.32 -1.68 9.30
C TYR A 316 2.98 -1.38 9.97
N LEU A 317 2.11 -0.61 9.32
CA LEU A 317 0.76 -0.35 9.83
C LEU A 317 -0.06 -1.63 9.90
N ASP A 318 -0.05 -2.44 8.85
CA ASP A 318 -0.74 -3.73 8.82
C ASP A 318 -0.21 -4.69 9.90
N GLN A 319 1.12 -4.74 10.07
CA GLN A 319 1.74 -5.54 11.13
C GLN A 319 1.33 -5.07 12.53
N LEU A 320 1.31 -3.76 12.76
CA LEU A 320 0.91 -3.17 14.04
C LEU A 320 -0.56 -3.48 14.37
N GLU A 321 -1.44 -3.39 13.39
CA GLU A 321 -2.86 -3.74 13.55
C GLU A 321 -3.04 -5.23 13.86
N ALA A 322 -2.33 -6.10 13.15
CA ALA A 322 -2.37 -7.55 13.41
C ALA A 322 -1.86 -7.90 14.81
N GLU A 323 -0.77 -7.26 15.25
CA GLU A 323 -0.22 -7.46 16.60
C GLU A 323 -1.16 -6.93 17.68
N LYS A 324 -1.76 -5.74 17.46
CA LYS A 324 -2.77 -5.17 18.36
C LYS A 324 -3.97 -6.10 18.51
N ALA A 325 -4.52 -6.60 17.41
CA ALA A 325 -5.63 -7.55 17.44
C ALA A 325 -5.28 -8.86 18.16
N LYS A 326 -4.06 -9.36 17.97
CA LYS A 326 -3.56 -10.54 18.69
C LYS A 326 -3.44 -10.28 20.19
N ASN A 327 -2.89 -9.14 20.58
CA ASN A 327 -2.74 -8.76 21.99
C ASN A 327 -4.10 -8.57 22.67
N GLU A 328 -5.05 -7.92 21.99
CA GLU A 328 -6.42 -7.79 22.50
C GLU A 328 -7.09 -9.16 22.70
N LYS A 329 -6.97 -10.07 21.73
CA LYS A 329 -7.49 -11.44 21.86
C LYS A 329 -6.87 -12.20 23.05
N LEU A 330 -5.57 -12.04 23.29
CA LEU A 330 -4.91 -12.64 24.43
C LEU A 330 -5.42 -12.06 25.77
N LEU A 331 -5.60 -10.74 25.86
CA LEU A 331 -6.16 -10.10 27.04
C LEU A 331 -7.59 -10.56 27.31
N LEU A 332 -8.43 -10.65 26.28
CA LEU A 332 -9.82 -11.13 26.39
C LEU A 332 -9.92 -12.62 26.73
N SER A 333 -8.84 -13.40 26.56
CA SER A 333 -8.81 -14.80 27.03
C SER A 333 -8.56 -14.94 28.54
N ILE A 334 -8.12 -13.85 29.20
CA ILE A 334 -7.75 -13.84 30.61
C ILE A 334 -8.69 -12.94 31.44
N LEU A 335 -9.13 -11.85 30.87
CA LEU A 335 -9.93 -10.83 31.53
C LEU A 335 -11.27 -10.60 30.82
N PRO A 336 -12.36 -10.30 31.55
CA PRO A 336 -13.62 -9.90 30.95
C PRO A 336 -13.47 -8.62 30.09
N ARG A 337 -14.27 -8.52 29.01
CA ARG A 337 -14.20 -7.42 28.04
C ARG A 337 -14.26 -6.03 28.70
N HIS A 338 -15.24 -5.80 29.58
CA HIS A 338 -15.41 -4.51 30.26
C HIS A 338 -14.18 -4.11 31.10
N VAL A 339 -13.44 -5.07 31.58
CA VAL A 339 -12.20 -4.87 32.34
C VAL A 339 -11.06 -4.47 31.41
N VAL A 340 -10.95 -5.14 30.25
CA VAL A 340 -9.94 -4.81 29.23
C VAL A 340 -10.17 -3.40 28.67
N GLU A 341 -11.41 -3.02 28.43
CA GLU A 341 -11.78 -1.67 27.97
C GLU A 341 -11.32 -0.59 28.96
N ARG A 342 -11.61 -0.75 30.25
CA ARG A 342 -11.20 0.18 31.32
C ARG A 342 -9.68 0.23 31.54
N LEU A 343 -8.99 -0.90 31.41
CA LEU A 343 -7.52 -0.92 31.42
C LEU A 343 -6.91 -0.14 30.26
N ASN A 344 -7.49 -0.28 29.05
CA ASN A 344 -7.07 0.48 27.88
C ASN A 344 -7.34 1.99 28.02
N GLU A 345 -8.34 2.38 28.80
CA GLU A 345 -8.63 3.78 29.17
C GLU A 345 -7.69 4.32 30.26
N GLY A 346 -6.82 3.46 30.81
CA GLY A 346 -5.80 3.84 31.79
C GLY A 346 -6.25 3.73 33.25
N GLU A 347 -7.39 3.08 33.53
CA GLU A 347 -7.77 2.80 34.92
C GLU A 347 -6.82 1.77 35.54
N SER A 348 -6.24 2.12 36.69
CA SER A 348 -5.30 1.25 37.41
C SER A 348 -5.95 0.44 38.53
N ILE A 349 -7.14 0.85 38.99
CA ILE A 349 -7.88 0.17 40.06
C ILE A 349 -9.30 -0.03 39.55
N ILE A 350 -9.66 -1.29 39.30
CA ILE A 350 -11.01 -1.67 38.88
C ILE A 350 -11.64 -2.47 40.05
N ALA A 351 -12.66 -1.91 40.65
CA ALA A 351 -13.42 -2.55 41.70
C ALA A 351 -14.89 -2.07 41.64
N ASP A 352 -15.77 -2.98 41.29
CA ASP A 352 -17.19 -2.69 41.10
C ASP A 352 -18.02 -3.48 42.11
N ARG A 353 -19.06 -2.82 42.67
CA ARG A 353 -20.01 -3.44 43.57
C ARG A 353 -21.27 -3.83 42.80
N PHE A 354 -21.72 -5.05 43.04
CA PHE A 354 -22.96 -5.60 42.52
C PHE A 354 -23.83 -6.04 43.69
N ASP A 355 -24.99 -5.43 43.85
CA ASP A 355 -25.86 -5.65 45.01
C ASP A 355 -26.76 -6.87 44.85
N GLU A 356 -27.13 -7.24 43.63
CA GLU A 356 -28.05 -8.33 43.30
C GLU A 356 -27.41 -9.31 42.33
N VAL A 357 -26.68 -10.31 42.86
CA VAL A 357 -26.07 -11.39 42.07
C VAL A 357 -26.30 -12.74 42.74
N SER A 358 -26.15 -13.80 41.98
CA SER A 358 -26.09 -15.18 42.50
C SER A 358 -24.78 -15.82 42.17
N VAL A 359 -24.07 -16.24 43.20
CA VAL A 359 -22.80 -16.96 43.12
C VAL A 359 -23.07 -18.46 43.16
N LEU A 360 -22.54 -19.18 42.17
CA LEU A 360 -22.56 -20.63 42.08
C LEU A 360 -21.11 -21.14 42.18
N ILE A 361 -20.90 -22.13 43.06
CA ILE A 361 -19.65 -22.84 43.17
C ILE A 361 -19.96 -24.35 43.06
N SER A 362 -19.20 -25.04 42.23
CA SER A 362 -19.27 -26.50 42.08
C SER A 362 -17.92 -27.13 42.34
N ASP A 363 -17.91 -28.36 42.81
CA ASP A 363 -16.74 -29.19 43.11
C ASP A 363 -17.00 -30.65 42.75
N LEU A 364 -15.95 -31.39 42.33
CA LEU A 364 -16.08 -32.78 41.96
C LEU A 364 -15.82 -33.72 43.16
N VAL A 365 -16.74 -34.63 43.40
CA VAL A 365 -16.62 -35.60 44.50
C VAL A 365 -15.56 -36.64 44.17
N GLY A 366 -14.59 -36.82 45.08
CA GLY A 366 -13.53 -37.82 44.92
C GLY A 366 -12.39 -37.44 43.97
N PHE A 367 -12.37 -36.18 43.48
CA PHE A 367 -11.35 -35.74 42.55
C PHE A 367 -9.93 -35.78 43.11
N THR A 368 -9.72 -35.52 44.39
CA THR A 368 -8.41 -35.58 45.06
C THR A 368 -7.79 -36.97 44.96
N GLU A 369 -8.58 -38.02 45.10
CA GLU A 369 -8.12 -39.41 44.97
C GLU A 369 -7.80 -39.75 43.50
N PHE A 370 -8.67 -39.34 42.59
CA PHE A 370 -8.46 -39.50 41.16
C PHE A 370 -7.20 -38.79 40.67
N SER A 371 -7.01 -37.54 41.07
CA SER A 371 -5.84 -36.74 40.66
C SER A 371 -4.52 -37.29 41.13
N SER A 372 -4.51 -38.03 42.27
CA SER A 372 -3.30 -38.66 42.79
C SER A 372 -2.88 -39.93 42.02
N SER A 373 -3.81 -40.57 41.33
CA SER A 373 -3.61 -41.84 40.60
C SER A 373 -3.59 -41.70 39.07
N THR A 374 -3.94 -40.54 38.54
CA THR A 374 -4.08 -40.29 37.09
C THR A 374 -2.85 -39.57 36.52
N PRO A 375 -2.35 -39.93 35.31
CA PRO A 375 -1.30 -39.20 34.65
C PRO A 375 -1.66 -37.73 34.47
N PRO A 376 -0.70 -36.77 34.59
CA PRO A 376 -0.99 -35.33 34.52
C PRO A 376 -1.64 -34.87 33.19
N SER A 377 -1.27 -35.49 32.07
CA SER A 377 -1.87 -35.22 30.75
C SER A 377 -3.36 -35.51 30.72
N ASP A 378 -3.72 -36.70 31.21
CA ASP A 378 -5.10 -37.20 31.17
C ASP A 378 -5.99 -36.43 32.15
N LEU A 379 -5.44 -36.03 33.30
CA LEU A 379 -6.08 -35.17 34.26
C LEU A 379 -6.43 -33.80 33.66
N VAL A 380 -5.46 -33.16 33.00
CA VAL A 380 -5.64 -31.86 32.37
C VAL A 380 -6.62 -31.95 31.18
N GLU A 381 -6.54 -33.02 30.37
CA GLU A 381 -7.46 -33.26 29.27
C GLU A 381 -8.90 -33.39 29.75
N TYR A 382 -9.12 -34.17 30.82
CA TYR A 382 -10.42 -34.31 31.44
C TYR A 382 -10.99 -32.97 31.94
N LEU A 383 -10.22 -32.25 32.77
CA LEU A 383 -10.66 -30.95 33.28
C LEU A 383 -10.92 -29.94 32.16
N ASN A 384 -10.08 -29.92 31.13
CA ASN A 384 -10.24 -29.06 29.99
C ASN A 384 -11.52 -29.38 29.19
N SER A 385 -11.81 -30.67 28.97
CA SER A 385 -13.05 -31.10 28.33
C SER A 385 -14.27 -30.67 29.15
N LEU A 386 -14.31 -30.95 30.43
CA LEU A 386 -15.41 -30.63 31.31
C LEU A 386 -15.65 -29.11 31.41
N PHE A 387 -14.58 -28.36 31.69
CA PHE A 387 -14.69 -26.91 31.89
C PHE A 387 -15.00 -26.18 30.59
N SER A 388 -14.53 -26.66 29.43
CA SER A 388 -14.92 -26.09 28.14
C SER A 388 -16.43 -26.22 27.88
N HIS A 389 -17.03 -27.32 28.25
CA HIS A 389 -18.50 -27.48 28.17
C HIS A 389 -19.22 -26.57 29.16
N PHE A 390 -18.68 -26.40 30.37
CA PHE A 390 -19.24 -25.44 31.35
C PHE A 390 -19.10 -23.98 30.86
N ASP A 391 -17.99 -23.63 30.22
CA ASP A 391 -17.76 -22.31 29.62
C ASP A 391 -18.79 -22.01 28.51
N LEU A 392 -19.09 -23.00 27.64
CA LEU A 392 -20.14 -22.87 26.63
C LEU A 392 -21.52 -22.66 27.27
N LEU A 393 -21.86 -23.48 28.27
CA LEU A 393 -23.12 -23.36 28.98
C LEU A 393 -23.26 -21.99 29.70
N ALA A 394 -22.17 -21.51 30.31
CA ALA A 394 -22.13 -20.20 30.97
C ALA A 394 -22.39 -19.07 29.96
N SER A 395 -21.77 -19.16 28.79
CA SER A 395 -21.98 -18.21 27.69
C SER A 395 -23.42 -18.21 27.18
N GLU A 396 -24.02 -19.39 26.97
CA GLU A 396 -25.42 -19.54 26.53
C GLU A 396 -26.42 -18.96 27.52
N LEU A 397 -26.16 -19.12 28.83
CA LEU A 397 -27.02 -18.63 29.88
C LEU A 397 -26.75 -17.18 30.32
N GLY A 398 -25.67 -16.58 29.76
CA GLY A 398 -25.25 -15.21 30.10
C GLY A 398 -24.84 -15.07 31.57
N VAL A 399 -24.10 -16.06 32.10
CA VAL A 399 -23.49 -16.02 33.43
C VAL A 399 -21.98 -15.89 33.28
N GLU A 400 -21.36 -15.13 34.20
CA GLU A 400 -19.92 -14.82 34.12
C GLU A 400 -19.11 -15.89 34.83
N LYS A 401 -18.17 -16.54 34.11
CA LYS A 401 -17.14 -17.37 34.71
C LYS A 401 -16.13 -16.52 35.43
N VAL A 402 -15.92 -16.75 36.71
CA VAL A 402 -14.92 -16.02 37.47
C VAL A 402 -13.58 -16.72 37.47
N LYS A 403 -13.55 -17.97 37.93
CA LYS A 403 -12.30 -18.75 38.03
C LYS A 403 -12.57 -20.24 38.23
N THR A 404 -11.51 -21.03 38.07
CA THR A 404 -11.44 -22.40 38.53
C THR A 404 -10.40 -22.50 39.65
N ILE A 405 -10.63 -23.34 40.66
CA ILE A 405 -9.69 -23.61 41.75
C ILE A 405 -9.56 -25.14 41.86
N GLY A 406 -8.53 -25.71 41.23
CA GLY A 406 -8.44 -27.18 41.11
C GLY A 406 -9.59 -27.73 40.27
N ASP A 407 -10.44 -28.53 40.86
CA ASP A 407 -11.67 -29.10 40.27
C ASP A 407 -12.93 -28.27 40.57
N SER A 408 -12.78 -27.20 41.33
CA SER A 408 -13.90 -26.27 41.61
C SER A 408 -14.09 -25.26 40.49
N TYR A 409 -15.37 -25.04 40.12
CA TYR A 409 -15.75 -24.09 39.06
C TYR A 409 -16.70 -23.03 39.62
N MET A 410 -16.36 -21.74 39.47
CA MET A 410 -17.10 -20.62 40.02
C MET A 410 -17.65 -19.74 38.93
N VAL A 411 -18.97 -19.49 38.97
CA VAL A 411 -19.67 -18.52 38.13
C VAL A 411 -20.56 -17.58 38.94
N VAL A 412 -20.84 -16.41 38.37
CA VAL A 412 -21.73 -15.42 38.95
C VAL A 412 -22.73 -14.98 37.90
N ALA A 413 -24.00 -14.98 38.27
CA ALA A 413 -25.09 -14.39 37.47
C ALA A 413 -25.47 -13.01 38.04
N GLY A 414 -25.71 -12.02 37.17
CA GLY A 414 -26.02 -10.64 37.56
C GLY A 414 -24.85 -9.67 37.45
N MET A 415 -23.71 -10.13 36.90
CA MET A 415 -22.57 -9.30 36.58
C MET A 415 -21.94 -9.76 35.23
N PRO A 416 -21.19 -8.93 34.51
CA PRO A 416 -21.02 -7.48 34.73
C PRO A 416 -22.30 -6.66 34.44
N GLN A 417 -23.28 -7.26 33.77
CA GLN A 417 -24.56 -6.64 33.51
C GLN A 417 -25.59 -7.11 34.52
N PRO A 418 -26.22 -6.19 35.28
CA PRO A 418 -27.31 -6.53 36.21
C PRO A 418 -28.47 -7.20 35.46
N ARG A 419 -29.05 -8.25 36.12
CA ARG A 419 -30.21 -8.96 35.59
C ARG A 419 -31.15 -9.37 36.73
N ALA A 420 -32.45 -9.19 36.56
CA ALA A 420 -33.43 -9.50 37.58
C ALA A 420 -33.59 -11.00 37.84
N ASP A 421 -33.31 -11.84 36.83
CA ASP A 421 -33.39 -13.30 36.88
C ASP A 421 -32.06 -13.98 37.23
N HIS A 422 -31.15 -13.29 37.96
CA HIS A 422 -29.83 -13.81 38.32
C HIS A 422 -29.89 -15.14 39.10
N ALA A 423 -30.84 -15.32 39.99
CA ALA A 423 -31.03 -16.55 40.76
C ALA A 423 -31.47 -17.73 39.85
N GLU A 424 -32.42 -17.46 38.95
CA GLU A 424 -32.86 -18.46 37.97
C GLU A 424 -31.78 -18.85 36.96
N ALA A 425 -30.97 -17.86 36.51
CA ALA A 425 -29.86 -18.14 35.61
C ALA A 425 -28.80 -19.03 36.29
N ALA A 426 -28.46 -18.75 37.54
CA ALA A 426 -27.58 -19.60 38.33
C ALA A 426 -28.16 -21.01 38.55
N ALA A 427 -29.47 -21.11 38.82
CA ALA A 427 -30.16 -22.38 38.94
C ALA A 427 -30.14 -23.19 37.64
N ARG A 428 -30.42 -22.55 36.49
CA ARG A 428 -30.32 -23.19 35.15
C ARG A 428 -28.87 -23.66 34.85
N MET A 429 -27.91 -22.84 35.23
CA MET A 429 -26.48 -23.23 35.10
C MET A 429 -26.17 -24.47 35.91
N ALA A 430 -26.57 -24.53 37.19
CA ALA A 430 -26.33 -25.68 38.05
C ALA A 430 -26.97 -26.97 37.52
N LEU A 431 -28.21 -26.91 37.07
CA LEU A 431 -28.93 -28.05 36.47
C LEU A 431 -28.28 -28.48 35.17
N GLY A 432 -27.82 -27.53 34.35
CA GLY A 432 -27.08 -27.79 33.12
C GLY A 432 -25.71 -28.45 33.39
N MET A 433 -25.00 -28.01 34.42
CA MET A 433 -23.70 -28.58 34.78
C MET A 433 -23.81 -30.07 35.16
N ILE A 434 -24.86 -30.48 35.89
CA ILE A 434 -25.07 -31.91 36.20
C ILE A 434 -25.27 -32.71 34.89
N LYS A 435 -26.07 -32.22 33.93
CA LYS A 435 -26.29 -32.89 32.65
C LYS A 435 -25.02 -32.96 31.81
N VAL A 436 -24.26 -31.88 31.79
CA VAL A 436 -22.96 -31.83 31.09
C VAL A 436 -21.99 -32.86 31.71
N LEU A 437 -21.92 -32.92 33.04
CA LEU A 437 -21.06 -33.87 33.73
C LEU A 437 -21.44 -35.33 33.41
N GLU A 438 -22.72 -35.65 33.37
CA GLU A 438 -23.21 -36.98 32.95
C GLU A 438 -22.77 -37.32 31.52
N LYS A 439 -22.87 -36.37 30.61
CA LYS A 439 -22.43 -36.55 29.23
C LYS A 439 -20.93 -36.78 29.12
N VAL A 440 -20.12 -35.90 29.74
CA VAL A 440 -18.65 -36.03 29.75
C VAL A 440 -18.19 -37.33 30.41
N ASN A 441 -18.82 -37.73 31.52
CA ASN A 441 -18.57 -39.03 32.17
C ASN A 441 -18.78 -40.22 31.21
N ALA A 442 -19.87 -40.20 30.44
CA ALA A 442 -20.16 -41.26 29.47
C ALA A 442 -19.12 -41.29 28.31
N GLU A 443 -18.65 -40.13 27.86
CA GLU A 443 -17.65 -40.02 26.79
C GLU A 443 -16.27 -40.57 27.20
N ILE A 444 -15.86 -40.38 28.47
CA ILE A 444 -14.52 -40.75 28.95
C ILE A 444 -14.52 -41.98 29.86
N GLY A 445 -15.67 -42.61 30.10
CA GLY A 445 -15.80 -43.80 30.92
C GLY A 445 -15.59 -43.56 32.42
N GLN A 446 -15.92 -42.38 32.94
CA GLN A 446 -15.80 -42.01 34.34
C GLN A 446 -17.18 -41.87 35.00
N THR A 447 -17.21 -41.74 36.34
CA THR A 447 -18.46 -41.65 37.12
C THR A 447 -18.41 -40.52 38.16
N PHE A 448 -17.81 -39.37 37.80
CA PHE A 448 -17.74 -38.25 38.71
C PHE A 448 -19.11 -37.70 39.06
N GLN A 449 -19.24 -37.21 40.26
CA GLN A 449 -20.40 -36.53 40.80
C GLN A 449 -20.02 -35.12 41.23
N ALA A 450 -20.92 -34.14 41.10
CA ALA A 450 -20.65 -32.78 41.53
C ALA A 450 -21.45 -32.42 42.79
N ARG A 451 -20.84 -31.60 43.64
CA ARG A 451 -21.55 -30.83 44.64
C ARG A 451 -21.70 -29.39 44.15
N ILE A 452 -22.85 -28.81 44.29
CA ILE A 452 -23.08 -27.46 43.86
C ILE A 452 -23.76 -26.65 44.99
N GLY A 453 -23.21 -25.43 45.23
CA GLY A 453 -23.77 -24.49 46.18
C GLY A 453 -24.13 -23.14 45.50
N ILE A 454 -25.32 -22.60 45.79
CA ILE A 454 -25.73 -21.30 45.25
C ILE A 454 -26.21 -20.39 46.37
N HIS A 455 -25.70 -19.17 46.41
CA HIS A 455 -26.15 -18.12 47.28
C HIS A 455 -26.31 -16.79 46.55
N SER A 456 -27.34 -16.00 46.93
CA SER A 456 -27.64 -14.70 46.35
C SER A 456 -27.39 -13.57 47.34
N GLY A 457 -26.79 -12.47 46.89
CA GLY A 457 -26.45 -11.33 47.69
C GLY A 457 -25.39 -10.43 47.05
N PRO A 458 -24.92 -9.39 47.75
CA PRO A 458 -23.97 -8.44 47.21
C PRO A 458 -22.55 -9.02 47.11
N VAL A 459 -21.81 -8.57 46.08
CA VAL A 459 -20.38 -8.89 45.88
C VAL A 459 -19.61 -7.66 45.42
N VAL A 460 -18.29 -7.72 45.52
CA VAL A 460 -17.37 -6.79 44.88
C VAL A 460 -16.54 -7.61 43.87
N ALA A 461 -16.49 -7.16 42.61
CA ALA A 461 -15.66 -7.75 41.59
C ALA A 461 -14.59 -6.75 41.15
N GLY A 462 -13.40 -7.23 40.80
CA GLY A 462 -12.31 -6.33 40.37
C GLY A 462 -11.03 -7.03 40.05
N ILE A 463 -9.96 -6.25 39.83
CA ILE A 463 -8.63 -6.73 39.54
C ILE A 463 -7.72 -6.56 40.76
N ILE A 464 -6.98 -7.60 41.07
CA ILE A 464 -5.87 -7.58 42.04
C ILE A 464 -4.58 -7.98 41.36
N GLY A 465 -3.49 -7.33 41.73
CA GLY A 465 -2.14 -7.57 41.30
C GLY A 465 -1.57 -6.49 40.41
N THR A 466 -0.23 -6.41 40.36
CA THR A 466 0.51 -5.46 39.52
C THR A 466 1.28 -6.15 38.38
N HIS A 467 1.74 -7.38 38.59
CA HIS A 467 2.48 -8.16 37.60
C HIS A 467 1.64 -9.29 36.97
N ARG A 468 0.69 -9.81 37.72
CA ARG A 468 -0.28 -10.79 37.23
C ARG A 468 -1.66 -10.32 37.66
N PHE A 469 -2.38 -9.81 36.73
CA PHE A 469 -3.77 -9.41 36.96
C PHE A 469 -4.63 -10.64 37.15
N VAL A 470 -5.39 -10.66 38.26
CA VAL A 470 -6.41 -11.67 38.51
C VAL A 470 -7.73 -10.93 38.71
N TYR A 471 -8.68 -11.20 37.83
CA TYR A 471 -10.06 -10.78 38.02
C TYR A 471 -10.74 -11.75 39.00
N ASP A 472 -11.28 -11.24 40.07
CA ASP A 472 -11.88 -12.07 41.10
C ASP A 472 -13.11 -11.36 41.71
N VAL A 473 -13.86 -12.12 42.52
CA VAL A 473 -15.08 -11.67 43.21
C VAL A 473 -14.94 -11.96 44.68
N TRP A 474 -15.25 -10.94 45.48
CA TRP A 474 -15.18 -10.99 46.93
C TRP A 474 -16.51 -10.63 47.55
N GLY A 475 -16.77 -11.19 48.70
CA GLY A 475 -17.95 -10.87 49.50
C GLY A 475 -18.38 -12.05 50.38
N ASP A 476 -19.21 -11.75 51.34
CA ASP A 476 -19.84 -12.76 52.17
C ASP A 476 -20.66 -13.76 51.36
N THR A 477 -21.29 -13.28 50.29
CA THR A 477 -22.05 -14.11 49.33
C THR A 477 -21.22 -15.26 48.74
N VAL A 478 -19.95 -15.00 48.39
CA VAL A 478 -19.03 -16.01 47.88
C VAL A 478 -18.71 -17.06 48.96
N ASN A 479 -18.47 -16.59 50.20
CA ASN A 479 -18.16 -17.48 51.33
C ASN A 479 -19.35 -18.39 51.68
N VAL A 480 -20.55 -17.88 51.61
CA VAL A 480 -21.77 -18.66 51.88
C VAL A 480 -21.98 -19.71 50.76
N ALA A 481 -21.86 -19.30 49.45
CA ALA A 481 -21.96 -20.22 48.32
C ALA A 481 -20.96 -21.40 48.45
N SER A 482 -19.70 -21.10 48.80
CA SER A 482 -18.67 -22.13 49.00
C SER A 482 -19.04 -23.10 50.15
N ARG A 483 -19.60 -22.60 51.24
CA ARG A 483 -20.02 -23.47 52.35
C ARG A 483 -21.24 -24.31 52.04
N LEU A 484 -22.16 -23.77 51.21
CA LEU A 484 -23.29 -24.56 50.71
C LEU A 484 -22.81 -25.69 49.80
N GLU A 485 -21.81 -25.40 48.94
CA GLU A 485 -21.18 -26.42 48.11
C GLU A 485 -20.52 -27.52 48.97
N GLY A 486 -19.58 -27.15 49.88
CA GLY A 486 -18.90 -28.10 50.73
C GLY A 486 -19.83 -28.89 51.67
N GLY A 487 -20.99 -28.32 52.00
CA GLY A 487 -22.05 -29.01 52.77
C GLY A 487 -23.03 -29.79 51.92
N SER A 488 -22.98 -29.71 50.57
CA SER A 488 -23.94 -30.40 49.69
C SER A 488 -23.68 -31.91 49.59
N LEU A 489 -24.64 -32.62 49.06
CA LEU A 489 -24.52 -34.04 48.73
C LEU A 489 -24.08 -34.24 47.26
N ALA A 490 -23.50 -35.37 46.97
CA ALA A 490 -23.12 -35.75 45.60
C ALA A 490 -24.33 -35.68 44.64
N ASN A 491 -24.12 -35.03 43.47
CA ASN A 491 -25.14 -34.73 42.46
C ASN A 491 -26.35 -33.93 42.97
N ARG A 492 -26.19 -33.14 44.08
CA ARG A 492 -27.23 -32.28 44.60
C ARG A 492 -26.78 -30.80 44.52
N ILE A 493 -27.76 -29.95 44.24
CA ILE A 493 -27.59 -28.52 44.19
C ILE A 493 -28.20 -27.94 45.47
N GLN A 494 -27.34 -27.40 46.33
CA GLN A 494 -27.78 -26.79 47.60
C GLN A 494 -27.90 -25.27 47.47
N ILE A 495 -29.02 -24.71 47.84
CA ILE A 495 -29.30 -23.28 47.75
C ILE A 495 -29.68 -22.70 49.11
N SER A 496 -29.40 -21.42 49.32
CA SER A 496 -29.85 -20.72 50.51
C SER A 496 -31.32 -20.36 50.43
N GLU A 497 -31.96 -20.04 51.58
CA GLU A 497 -33.33 -19.52 51.67
C GLU A 497 -33.52 -18.27 50.80
N ILE A 498 -32.52 -17.34 50.80
CA ILE A 498 -32.54 -16.13 49.97
C ILE A 498 -32.64 -16.49 48.49
N THR A 499 -31.78 -17.43 48.03
CA THR A 499 -31.82 -17.89 46.64
C THR A 499 -33.15 -18.59 46.31
N ALA A 500 -33.62 -19.45 47.21
CA ALA A 500 -34.91 -20.13 47.03
C ALA A 500 -36.08 -19.17 46.87
N GLY A 501 -36.09 -18.08 47.65
CA GLY A 501 -37.12 -17.02 47.60
C GLY A 501 -37.09 -16.19 46.31
N LEU A 502 -35.96 -16.19 45.55
CA LEU A 502 -35.81 -15.50 44.27
C LEU A 502 -36.16 -16.38 43.07
N LEU A 503 -36.34 -17.68 43.25
CA LEU A 503 -36.71 -18.59 42.18
C LEU A 503 -38.20 -18.52 41.86
N GLY A 504 -38.56 -18.47 40.59
CA GLY A 504 -39.94 -18.52 40.12
C GLY A 504 -40.55 -19.92 40.16
N ALA A 505 -41.84 -20.03 39.82
CA ALA A 505 -42.62 -21.26 39.88
C ALA A 505 -42.11 -22.41 38.95
N GLY A 506 -41.14 -22.13 38.09
CA GLY A 506 -40.51 -23.12 37.19
C GLY A 506 -39.43 -23.98 37.85
N PHE A 507 -39.11 -23.73 39.12
CA PHE A 507 -38.08 -24.45 39.85
C PHE A 507 -38.70 -25.14 41.07
N ASP A 508 -38.36 -26.40 41.30
CA ASP A 508 -38.77 -27.16 42.46
C ASP A 508 -37.63 -27.21 43.48
N SER A 509 -37.94 -26.97 44.75
CA SER A 509 -36.96 -26.99 45.84
C SER A 509 -37.48 -27.74 47.03
N GLU A 510 -36.66 -28.66 47.55
CA GLU A 510 -36.94 -29.48 48.71
C GLU A 510 -36.19 -28.94 49.93
N ALA A 511 -36.89 -28.72 51.05
CA ALA A 511 -36.26 -28.23 52.26
C ALA A 511 -35.27 -29.30 52.82
N ARG A 512 -33.99 -28.91 52.89
CA ARG A 512 -32.96 -29.73 53.55
C ARG A 512 -32.97 -29.61 55.08
N GLY A 513 -33.41 -28.46 55.56
CA GLY A 513 -33.34 -28.05 56.95
C GLY A 513 -32.18 -27.09 57.27
N GLU A 514 -31.95 -26.86 58.53
CA GLU A 514 -30.90 -25.96 59.02
C GLU A 514 -29.53 -26.63 58.99
N ILE A 515 -28.54 -25.91 58.45
CA ILE A 515 -27.13 -26.28 58.54
C ILE A 515 -26.37 -25.21 59.32
N GLU A 516 -25.31 -25.57 60.01
CA GLU A 516 -24.43 -24.64 60.68
C GLU A 516 -23.43 -24.06 59.67
N VAL A 517 -23.54 -22.78 59.39
CA VAL A 517 -22.63 -22.08 58.48
C VAL A 517 -21.66 -21.25 59.35
N LYS A 518 -20.37 -21.61 59.30
CA LYS A 518 -19.31 -20.96 60.10
C LYS A 518 -19.36 -19.42 59.94
N GLY A 519 -19.57 -18.69 61.04
CA GLY A 519 -19.66 -17.23 61.08
C GLY A 519 -21.00 -16.66 60.71
N LYS A 520 -22.03 -17.48 60.41
CA LYS A 520 -23.43 -17.09 60.16
C LYS A 520 -24.43 -17.75 61.12
N GLY A 521 -24.00 -18.80 61.82
CA GLY A 521 -24.90 -19.58 62.61
C GLY A 521 -25.73 -20.57 61.78
N ARG A 522 -26.94 -20.89 62.29
CA ARG A 522 -27.87 -21.78 61.59
C ARG A 522 -28.55 -21.07 60.43
N MET A 523 -28.56 -21.70 59.26
CA MET A 523 -29.15 -21.20 58.01
C MET A 523 -30.06 -22.25 57.40
N SER A 524 -31.29 -21.87 57.07
CA SER A 524 -32.22 -22.72 56.32
C SER A 524 -31.73 -22.91 54.88
N THR A 525 -31.68 -24.14 54.43
CA THR A 525 -31.21 -24.50 53.08
C THR A 525 -32.16 -25.46 52.41
N PHE A 526 -32.08 -25.44 51.07
CA PHE A 526 -32.92 -26.24 50.20
C PHE A 526 -32.06 -27.00 49.17
N PHE A 527 -32.57 -28.10 48.67
CA PHE A 527 -32.06 -28.74 47.48
C PHE A 527 -32.89 -28.36 46.29
N LEU A 528 -32.24 -27.86 45.23
CA LEU A 528 -32.89 -27.56 43.97
C LEU A 528 -33.03 -28.84 43.17
N ASN A 529 -34.22 -29.16 42.70
CA ASN A 529 -34.51 -30.30 41.85
C ASN A 529 -34.77 -29.82 40.40
N SER A 530 -34.56 -30.72 39.40
CA SER A 530 -35.03 -30.48 38.06
C SER A 530 -36.55 -30.42 38.10
N GLY A 531 -37.12 -29.26 37.78
CA GLY A 531 -38.59 -29.15 37.59
C GLY A 531 -39.08 -30.17 36.57
N SER A 532 -40.26 -30.69 36.81
CA SER A 532 -40.91 -31.73 35.98
C SER A 532 -41.18 -31.24 34.57
#